data_e4f6518b87511b3f8e423652069b6e8f
#
_entry.id   e4f6518b87511b3f8e423652069b6e8f
#
_cell.length_a   1.000
_cell.length_b   1.000
_cell.length_c   1.000
_cell.angle_alpha   90.00
_cell.angle_beta   90.00
_cell.angle_gamma   90.00
#
_symmetry.space_group_name_H-M   'P 1'
#
loop_
_entity.id
_entity.type
_entity.pdbx_description
1 polymer ?
#
loop_
_entity_poly.entity_id
_entity_poly.type
_entity_poly.pdbx_seq_one_letter_code
_entity_poly.pdbx_strand_id
1 'polypeptide(L)'
;MRSHSLSPGAHGDAEVLALLERRRTAGRGAGAHADDHRLALVVGGGGMRGAYAGGMVHALEAAGLAGCFDEVWGSSAGAFVGTALVLGHGADASRIFCDDMASREFIDPRRCGTRRPMVSLDHLLDHILVESKPTDWSSLVTSPVPLHVLVTRASDLSAHVLTGLPDGHAWKSAMRATAAIPLLAGPPVRIGDDDWIDGSVSDPLPVARALRGGATHVLALMTRTVDELVATPADARAPLWARSLDRLAPGLGRMAQDASRHGECLSLLTDAAHPDRAGAHLLTLAPHTSAGVRGLTTDPGRVAAASRIGHETVDGALGLPAAA
;
A
#
# COMPACT_ATOMS: atom_id res chain seq x y z
N MET A 1 22.99 -21.27 -14.72
CA MET A 1 22.15 -20.30 -14.01
C MET A 1 22.85 -18.96 -14.03
N ARG A 2 22.33 -17.98 -14.74
CA ARG A 2 22.87 -16.61 -14.67
C ARG A 2 22.39 -16.01 -13.36
N SER A 3 23.33 -15.67 -12.47
CA SER A 3 23.04 -14.86 -11.29
C SER A 3 22.52 -13.51 -11.81
N HIS A 4 21.21 -13.31 -11.79
CA HIS A 4 20.62 -12.02 -12.09
C HIS A 4 20.87 -11.16 -10.84
N SER A 5 21.83 -10.25 -10.92
CA SER A 5 21.89 -9.17 -9.95
C SER A 5 20.60 -8.36 -10.12
N LEU A 6 19.81 -8.30 -9.07
CA LEU A 6 18.58 -7.48 -9.07
C LEU A 6 18.96 -6.01 -9.29
N SER A 7 18.08 -5.26 -9.95
CA SER A 7 18.27 -3.83 -10.20
C SER A 7 18.21 -3.02 -8.89
N PRO A 8 18.73 -1.79 -8.88
CA PRO A 8 18.56 -0.90 -7.73
C PRO A 8 17.07 -0.78 -7.34
N GLY A 9 16.78 -0.99 -6.06
CA GLY A 9 15.42 -0.97 -5.52
C GLY A 9 14.68 -2.32 -5.53
N ALA A 10 15.21 -3.36 -6.17
CA ALA A 10 14.67 -4.71 -6.11
C ALA A 10 15.49 -5.57 -5.13
N HIS A 11 14.81 -6.17 -4.14
CA HIS A 11 15.44 -6.95 -3.08
C HIS A 11 14.69 -8.26 -2.85
N GLY A 12 15.38 -9.39 -2.88
CA GLY A 12 14.79 -10.70 -2.59
C GLY A 12 14.92 -11.69 -3.75
N ASP A 13 13.84 -12.39 -4.05
CA ASP A 13 13.82 -13.59 -4.85
C ASP A 13 13.41 -13.32 -6.31
N ALA A 14 14.33 -13.56 -7.26
CA ALA A 14 14.05 -13.38 -8.69
C ALA A 14 12.97 -14.34 -9.21
N GLU A 15 12.65 -15.42 -8.48
CA GLU A 15 11.59 -16.36 -8.87
C GLU A 15 10.21 -15.70 -8.97
N VAL A 16 9.96 -14.65 -8.18
CA VAL A 16 8.73 -13.84 -8.29
C VAL A 16 8.62 -13.19 -9.67
N LEU A 17 9.72 -12.60 -10.18
CA LEU A 17 9.74 -12.03 -11.54
C LEU A 17 9.59 -13.11 -12.61
N ALA A 18 10.22 -14.27 -12.41
CA ALA A 18 10.11 -15.39 -13.33
C ALA A 18 8.67 -15.92 -13.42
N LEU A 19 7.95 -16.00 -12.29
CA LEU A 19 6.55 -16.37 -12.26
C LEU A 19 5.67 -15.34 -12.97
N LEU A 20 5.87 -14.05 -12.70
CA LEU A 20 5.16 -12.96 -13.38
C LEU A 20 5.32 -13.05 -14.89
N GLU A 21 6.54 -13.25 -15.38
CA GLU A 21 6.82 -13.35 -16.80
C GLU A 21 6.19 -14.61 -17.44
N ARG A 22 6.24 -15.76 -16.77
CA ARG A 22 5.55 -16.97 -17.23
C ARG A 22 4.06 -16.75 -17.38
N ARG A 23 3.40 -16.13 -16.37
CA ARG A 23 1.96 -15.83 -16.40
C ARG A 23 1.59 -14.82 -17.47
N ARG A 24 2.39 -13.76 -17.64
CA ARG A 24 2.22 -12.76 -18.71
C ARG A 24 2.29 -13.42 -20.10
N THR A 25 3.30 -14.26 -20.32
CA THR A 25 3.50 -14.95 -21.60
C THR A 25 2.38 -15.97 -21.87
N ALA A 26 1.85 -16.61 -20.84
CA ALA A 26 0.71 -17.50 -20.97
C ALA A 26 -0.59 -16.81 -21.39
N GLY A 27 -0.67 -15.48 -21.23
CA GLY A 27 -1.77 -14.65 -21.69
C GLY A 27 -3.13 -14.98 -21.05
N ARG A 28 -3.14 -15.65 -19.90
CA ARG A 28 -4.36 -15.99 -19.17
C ARG A 28 -4.78 -14.80 -18.32
N GLY A 29 -6.08 -14.51 -18.32
CA GLY A 29 -6.64 -13.42 -17.51
C GLY A 29 -6.52 -13.68 -16.01
N ALA A 30 -6.79 -12.66 -15.22
CA ALA A 30 -6.80 -12.70 -13.78
C ALA A 30 -7.69 -13.85 -13.24
N GLY A 31 -7.20 -14.56 -12.23
CA GLY A 31 -7.90 -15.70 -11.60
C GLY A 31 -7.94 -17.00 -12.44
N ALA A 32 -7.28 -17.04 -13.61
CA ALA A 32 -7.30 -18.21 -14.52
C ALA A 32 -5.92 -18.88 -14.69
N HIS A 33 -5.02 -18.71 -13.72
CA HIS A 33 -3.67 -19.31 -13.78
C HIS A 33 -3.74 -20.82 -13.61
N ALA A 34 -2.94 -21.55 -14.41
CA ALA A 34 -2.94 -23.03 -14.43
C ALA A 34 -1.75 -23.62 -13.65
N ASP A 35 -0.98 -22.79 -12.98
CA ASP A 35 0.10 -23.23 -12.10
C ASP A 35 -0.41 -23.43 -10.66
N ASP A 36 0.35 -24.16 -9.84
CA ASP A 36 0.03 -24.42 -8.43
C ASP A 36 0.53 -23.31 -7.49
N HIS A 37 0.91 -22.15 -8.04
CA HIS A 37 1.42 -21.03 -7.28
C HIS A 37 0.31 -20.04 -6.93
N ARG A 38 0.46 -19.38 -5.77
CA ARG A 38 -0.39 -18.27 -5.35
C ARG A 38 0.47 -17.02 -5.19
N LEU A 39 0.30 -16.08 -6.13
CA LEU A 39 1.06 -14.85 -6.19
C LEU A 39 0.26 -13.69 -5.61
N ALA A 40 0.73 -13.16 -4.49
CA ALA A 40 0.15 -11.99 -3.84
C ALA A 40 0.90 -10.71 -4.22
N LEU A 41 0.17 -9.63 -4.52
CA LEU A 41 0.70 -8.28 -4.49
C LEU A 41 0.40 -7.66 -3.12
N VAL A 42 1.42 -7.14 -2.46
CA VAL A 42 1.27 -6.43 -1.18
C VAL A 42 1.72 -4.99 -1.33
N VAL A 43 0.83 -4.03 -1.05
CA VAL A 43 1.10 -2.60 -1.22
C VAL A 43 1.14 -1.90 0.13
N GLY A 44 2.27 -1.29 0.44
CA GLY A 44 2.51 -0.59 1.70
C GLY A 44 1.74 0.73 1.81
N GLY A 45 1.31 1.05 3.03
CA GLY A 45 0.76 2.35 3.38
C GLY A 45 1.82 3.47 3.39
N GLY A 46 1.37 4.72 3.61
CA GLY A 46 2.33 5.82 3.73
C GLY A 46 1.79 7.22 3.46
N GLY A 47 0.49 7.43 3.37
CA GLY A 47 -0.10 8.71 2.99
C GLY A 47 0.40 9.15 1.60
N MET A 48 0.91 10.38 1.46
CA MET A 48 1.41 10.90 0.17
C MET A 48 2.61 10.13 -0.41
N ARG A 49 3.32 9.32 0.41
CA ARG A 49 4.32 8.38 -0.12
C ARG A 49 3.71 7.28 -1.00
N GLY A 50 2.40 7.09 -0.93
CA GLY A 50 1.67 6.21 -1.86
C GLY A 50 1.91 6.53 -3.34
N ALA A 51 2.38 7.74 -3.66
CA ALA A 51 2.77 8.12 -5.01
C ALA A 51 3.84 7.18 -5.61
N TYR A 52 4.82 6.72 -4.81
CA TYR A 52 5.79 5.72 -5.28
C TYR A 52 5.09 4.43 -5.71
N ALA A 53 4.21 3.90 -4.86
CA ALA A 53 3.46 2.69 -5.16
C ALA A 53 2.49 2.89 -6.34
N GLY A 54 1.89 4.08 -6.48
CA GLY A 54 1.06 4.45 -7.63
C GLY A 54 1.83 4.37 -8.95
N GLY A 55 3.07 4.90 -8.97
CA GLY A 55 3.97 4.77 -10.12
C GLY A 55 4.35 3.31 -10.41
N MET A 56 4.64 2.52 -9.35
CA MET A 56 4.94 1.08 -9.50
C MET A 56 3.76 0.31 -10.09
N VAL A 57 2.54 0.55 -9.62
CA VAL A 57 1.33 -0.10 -10.14
C VAL A 57 1.06 0.29 -11.58
N HIS A 58 1.28 1.55 -11.95
CA HIS A 58 1.18 1.99 -13.34
C HIS A 58 2.17 1.24 -14.25
N ALA A 59 3.42 1.09 -13.82
CA ALA A 59 4.42 0.33 -14.58
C ALA A 59 4.06 -1.16 -14.70
N LEU A 60 3.58 -1.79 -13.62
CA LEU A 60 3.09 -3.19 -13.65
C LEU A 60 1.94 -3.36 -14.63
N GLU A 61 0.99 -2.43 -14.65
CA GLU A 61 -0.14 -2.45 -15.60
C GLU A 61 0.34 -2.24 -17.03
N ALA A 62 1.20 -1.23 -17.28
CA ALA A 62 1.78 -0.96 -18.60
C ALA A 62 2.60 -2.15 -19.16
N ALA A 63 3.25 -2.90 -18.26
CA ALA A 63 3.95 -4.15 -18.62
C ALA A 63 3.02 -5.36 -18.83
N GLY A 64 1.68 -5.19 -18.67
CA GLY A 64 0.70 -6.27 -18.82
C GLY A 64 0.70 -7.27 -17.67
N LEU A 65 1.16 -6.87 -16.48
CA LEU A 65 1.32 -7.74 -15.30
C LEU A 65 0.14 -7.65 -14.32
N ALA A 66 -0.79 -6.70 -14.49
CA ALA A 66 -1.92 -6.51 -13.56
C ALA A 66 -2.75 -7.78 -13.36
N GLY A 67 -2.99 -8.54 -14.42
CA GLY A 67 -3.74 -9.80 -14.39
C GLY A 67 -2.94 -11.03 -13.91
N CYS A 68 -1.68 -10.87 -13.52
CA CYS A 68 -0.83 -11.99 -13.09
C CYS A 68 -0.97 -12.34 -11.59
N PHE A 69 -1.62 -11.50 -10.81
CA PHE A 69 -1.78 -11.69 -9.36
C PHE A 69 -3.03 -12.50 -9.04
N ASP A 70 -2.96 -13.35 -8.02
CA ASP A 70 -4.10 -14.11 -7.49
C ASP A 70 -4.83 -13.32 -6.39
N GLU A 71 -4.16 -12.38 -5.74
CA GLU A 71 -4.72 -11.55 -4.68
C GLU A 71 -3.92 -10.26 -4.50
N VAL A 72 -4.57 -9.21 -3.99
CA VAL A 72 -3.97 -7.92 -3.67
C VAL A 72 -4.25 -7.55 -2.23
N TRP A 73 -3.21 -7.15 -1.51
CA TRP A 73 -3.25 -6.73 -0.11
C TRP A 73 -2.81 -5.28 0.02
N GLY A 74 -3.54 -4.49 0.80
CA GLY A 74 -3.18 -3.10 0.99
C GLY A 74 -3.61 -2.54 2.33
N SER A 75 -2.87 -1.52 2.80
CA SER A 75 -3.14 -0.77 4.02
C SER A 75 -3.10 0.72 3.72
N SER A 76 -4.07 1.50 4.20
CA SER A 76 -4.10 2.95 4.02
C SER A 76 -3.98 3.34 2.52
N ALA A 77 -3.06 4.24 2.17
CA ALA A 77 -2.78 4.59 0.77
C ALA A 77 -2.53 3.36 -0.12
N GLY A 78 -1.90 2.30 0.42
CA GLY A 78 -1.65 1.07 -0.33
C GLY A 78 -2.92 0.32 -0.72
N ALA A 79 -4.00 0.42 0.06
CA ALA A 79 -5.29 -0.16 -0.30
C ALA A 79 -5.91 0.55 -1.52
N PHE A 80 -5.81 1.89 -1.59
CA PHE A 80 -6.26 2.67 -2.76
C PHE A 80 -5.47 2.34 -4.01
N VAL A 81 -4.13 2.24 -3.88
CA VAL A 81 -3.26 1.85 -4.99
C VAL A 81 -3.53 0.41 -5.44
N GLY A 82 -3.74 -0.51 -4.50
CA GLY A 82 -4.14 -1.89 -4.80
C GLY A 82 -5.49 -1.97 -5.50
N THR A 83 -6.47 -1.15 -5.08
CA THR A 83 -7.76 -1.01 -5.77
C THR A 83 -7.58 -0.59 -7.21
N ALA A 84 -6.72 0.41 -7.47
CA ALA A 84 -6.47 0.89 -8.82
C ALA A 84 -5.89 -0.22 -9.72
N LEU A 85 -4.99 -1.07 -9.22
CA LEU A 85 -4.50 -2.22 -9.99
C LEU A 85 -5.64 -3.20 -10.31
N VAL A 86 -6.44 -3.56 -9.31
CA VAL A 86 -7.55 -4.53 -9.48
C VAL A 86 -8.57 -4.04 -10.50
N LEU A 87 -8.78 -2.73 -10.58
CA LEU A 87 -9.74 -2.09 -11.50
C LEU A 87 -9.13 -1.68 -12.85
N GLY A 88 -7.82 -1.84 -13.06
CA GLY A 88 -7.15 -1.41 -14.29
C GLY A 88 -6.99 0.12 -14.40
N HIS A 89 -6.79 0.79 -13.29
CA HIS A 89 -6.65 2.25 -13.17
C HIS A 89 -5.25 2.67 -12.72
N GLY A 90 -4.21 1.94 -13.13
CA GLY A 90 -2.82 2.21 -12.73
C GLY A 90 -2.32 3.59 -13.14
N ALA A 91 -2.75 4.08 -14.31
CA ALA A 91 -2.43 5.44 -14.75
C ALA A 91 -3.00 6.50 -13.79
N ASP A 92 -4.24 6.31 -13.30
CA ASP A 92 -4.86 7.19 -12.31
C ASP A 92 -4.14 7.09 -10.96
N ALA A 93 -3.75 5.88 -10.53
CA ALA A 93 -2.98 5.69 -9.32
C ALA A 93 -1.64 6.43 -9.33
N SER A 94 -0.99 6.55 -10.50
CA SER A 94 0.27 7.28 -10.65
C SER A 94 0.10 8.80 -10.54
N ARG A 95 -1.09 9.33 -10.84
CA ARG A 95 -1.34 10.77 -10.98
C ARG A 95 -2.18 11.37 -9.85
N ILE A 96 -3.07 10.61 -9.24
CA ILE A 96 -4.00 11.10 -8.22
C ILE A 96 -3.29 11.86 -7.07
N PHE A 97 -2.11 11.40 -6.66
CA PHE A 97 -1.36 12.01 -5.57
C PHE A 97 -0.84 13.40 -5.93
N CYS A 98 -0.36 13.62 -7.16
CA CYS A 98 0.18 14.91 -7.58
C CYS A 98 -0.89 15.84 -8.15
N ASP A 99 -1.85 15.33 -8.88
CA ASP A 99 -2.86 16.13 -9.57
C ASP A 99 -3.97 16.60 -8.61
N ASP A 100 -4.40 15.72 -7.71
CA ASP A 100 -5.60 15.94 -6.90
C ASP A 100 -5.29 16.06 -5.39
N MET A 101 -4.46 15.14 -4.85
CA MET A 101 -4.24 15.06 -3.40
C MET A 101 -3.16 16.02 -2.88
N ALA A 102 -2.25 16.51 -3.74
CA ALA A 102 -1.27 17.54 -3.38
C ALA A 102 -1.91 18.93 -3.29
N SER A 103 -3.04 19.05 -2.60
CA SER A 103 -3.88 20.25 -2.51
C SER A 103 -4.24 20.59 -1.06
N ARG A 104 -4.67 21.84 -0.83
CA ARG A 104 -5.18 22.27 0.49
C ARG A 104 -6.58 21.75 0.77
N GLU A 105 -7.30 21.39 -0.25
CA GLU A 105 -8.61 20.75 -0.16
C GLU A 105 -8.47 19.37 0.49
N PHE A 106 -7.43 18.63 0.16
CA PHE A 106 -7.13 17.33 0.73
C PHE A 106 -6.31 17.42 2.03
N ILE A 107 -5.17 18.14 2.05
CA ILE A 107 -4.31 18.31 3.24
C ILE A 107 -4.18 19.77 3.60
N ASP A 108 -4.78 20.18 4.73
CA ASP A 108 -4.65 21.55 5.25
C ASP A 108 -4.18 21.56 6.71
N PRO A 109 -2.90 21.87 6.97
CA PRO A 109 -2.36 21.97 8.32
C PRO A 109 -3.08 22.99 9.22
N ARG A 110 -3.77 24.00 8.66
CA ARG A 110 -4.52 25.01 9.43
C ARG A 110 -5.77 24.42 10.11
N ARG A 111 -6.20 23.22 9.69
CA ARG A 111 -7.28 22.50 10.35
C ARG A 111 -6.83 21.83 11.66
N CYS A 112 -5.52 21.78 11.92
CA CYS A 112 -4.98 21.23 13.17
C CYS A 112 -5.59 21.97 14.40
N GLY A 113 -6.14 21.21 15.34
CA GLY A 113 -6.82 21.78 16.52
C GLY A 113 -8.25 22.27 16.27
N THR A 114 -8.79 22.13 15.06
CA THR A 114 -10.21 22.40 14.75
C THR A 114 -11.04 21.11 14.81
N ARG A 115 -12.36 21.22 14.54
CA ARG A 115 -13.24 20.06 14.38
C ARG A 115 -13.08 19.37 13.03
N ARG A 116 -12.37 19.96 12.07
CA ARG A 116 -12.14 19.38 10.75
C ARG A 116 -10.81 18.61 10.75
N PRO A 117 -10.75 17.41 10.16
CA PRO A 117 -9.50 16.67 10.05
C PRO A 117 -8.51 17.42 9.14
N MET A 118 -7.20 17.26 9.43
CA MET A 118 -6.14 17.82 8.59
C MET A 118 -6.15 17.22 7.21
N VAL A 119 -6.39 15.90 7.10
CA VAL A 119 -6.55 15.15 5.85
C VAL A 119 -8.04 14.88 5.63
N SER A 120 -8.58 15.29 4.50
CA SER A 120 -10.00 15.15 4.18
C SER A 120 -10.28 13.88 3.39
N LEU A 121 -10.69 12.82 4.08
CA LEU A 121 -11.16 11.60 3.40
C LEU A 121 -12.48 11.84 2.65
N ASP A 122 -13.31 12.80 3.06
CA ASP A 122 -14.50 13.20 2.31
C ASP A 122 -14.12 13.78 0.94
N HIS A 123 -13.11 14.66 0.89
CA HIS A 123 -12.63 15.19 -0.38
C HIS A 123 -12.08 14.08 -1.29
N LEU A 124 -11.34 13.12 -0.74
CA LEU A 124 -10.85 11.98 -1.51
C LEU A 124 -11.99 11.11 -2.05
N LEU A 125 -12.87 10.64 -1.16
CA LEU A 125 -13.85 9.61 -1.48
C LEU A 125 -15.11 10.14 -2.17
N ASP A 126 -15.49 11.41 -1.92
CA ASP A 126 -16.75 11.97 -2.36
C ASP A 126 -16.58 13.00 -3.49
N HIS A 127 -15.33 13.47 -3.77
CA HIS A 127 -15.03 14.37 -4.86
C HIS A 127 -13.98 13.77 -5.81
N ILE A 128 -12.74 13.51 -5.36
CA ILE A 128 -11.68 13.05 -6.26
C ILE A 128 -12.07 11.72 -6.93
N LEU A 129 -12.48 10.71 -6.13
CA LEU A 129 -12.85 9.38 -6.62
C LEU A 129 -14.29 9.29 -7.17
N VAL A 130 -14.95 10.41 -7.38
CA VAL A 130 -16.24 10.52 -8.06
C VAL A 130 -16.14 11.38 -9.32
N GLU A 131 -15.41 12.48 -9.28
CA GLU A 131 -15.38 13.49 -10.33
C GLU A 131 -14.10 13.45 -11.16
N SER A 132 -12.93 13.43 -10.50
CA SER A 132 -11.62 13.52 -11.17
C SER A 132 -11.07 12.15 -11.62
N LYS A 133 -11.16 11.16 -10.73
CA LYS A 133 -10.70 9.78 -10.94
C LYS A 133 -11.81 8.80 -10.56
N PRO A 134 -12.91 8.73 -11.37
CA PRO A 134 -14.09 7.94 -11.01
C PRO A 134 -13.73 6.48 -10.74
N THR A 135 -14.13 6.00 -9.56
CA THR A 135 -13.87 4.63 -9.12
C THR A 135 -15.19 3.89 -8.97
N ASP A 136 -15.38 2.85 -9.78
CA ASP A 136 -16.52 1.95 -9.64
C ASP A 136 -16.24 0.89 -8.56
N TRP A 137 -16.62 1.22 -7.33
CA TRP A 137 -16.50 0.32 -6.19
C TRP A 137 -17.27 -0.99 -6.34
N SER A 138 -18.34 -1.01 -7.17
CA SER A 138 -19.14 -2.21 -7.38
C SER A 138 -18.39 -3.28 -8.18
N SER A 139 -17.47 -2.87 -9.04
CA SER A 139 -16.62 -3.79 -9.80
C SER A 139 -15.70 -4.64 -8.91
N LEU A 140 -15.39 -4.20 -7.68
CA LEU A 140 -14.65 -5.00 -6.72
C LEU A 140 -15.42 -6.24 -6.23
N VAL A 141 -16.75 -6.19 -6.25
CA VAL A 141 -17.61 -7.31 -5.80
C VAL A 141 -17.45 -8.54 -6.69
N THR A 142 -17.25 -8.31 -7.98
CA THR A 142 -17.16 -9.37 -8.99
C THR A 142 -15.74 -9.58 -9.52
N SER A 143 -14.75 -8.88 -8.94
CA SER A 143 -13.36 -9.02 -9.37
C SER A 143 -12.87 -10.45 -9.17
N PRO A 144 -12.21 -11.05 -10.17
CA PRO A 144 -11.58 -12.37 -10.04
C PRO A 144 -10.34 -12.31 -9.12
N VAL A 145 -9.79 -11.13 -8.87
CA VAL A 145 -8.67 -10.91 -7.96
C VAL A 145 -9.20 -10.28 -6.67
N PRO A 146 -9.25 -11.02 -5.56
CA PRO A 146 -9.71 -10.50 -4.29
C PRO A 146 -8.78 -9.40 -3.77
N LEU A 147 -9.40 -8.30 -3.30
CA LEU A 147 -8.72 -7.24 -2.58
C LEU A 147 -8.89 -7.46 -1.07
N HIS A 148 -7.77 -7.43 -0.36
CA HIS A 148 -7.69 -7.55 1.09
C HIS A 148 -7.29 -6.20 1.70
N VAL A 149 -8.24 -5.54 2.35
CA VAL A 149 -8.05 -4.21 2.93
C VAL A 149 -7.76 -4.35 4.42
N LEU A 150 -6.58 -3.91 4.85
CA LEU A 150 -6.19 -3.92 6.25
C LEU A 150 -6.88 -2.80 7.01
N VAL A 151 -7.42 -3.13 8.17
CA VAL A 151 -7.97 -2.19 9.15
C VAL A 151 -7.51 -2.55 10.55
N THR A 152 -7.47 -1.56 11.43
CA THR A 152 -7.16 -1.76 12.84
C THR A 152 -8.43 -1.58 13.66
N ARG A 153 -8.80 -2.54 14.51
CA ARG A 153 -9.91 -2.36 15.44
C ARG A 153 -9.53 -1.33 16.50
N ALA A 154 -10.38 -0.31 16.70
CA ALA A 154 -10.07 0.79 17.61
C ALA A 154 -10.04 0.38 19.08
N SER A 155 -10.79 -0.67 19.48
CA SER A 155 -10.94 -1.09 20.88
C SER A 155 -9.72 -1.81 21.46
N ASP A 156 -9.01 -2.61 20.64
CA ASP A 156 -7.90 -3.47 21.07
C ASP A 156 -6.64 -3.35 20.20
N LEU A 157 -6.70 -2.52 19.16
CA LEU A 157 -5.63 -2.29 18.19
C LEU A 157 -5.21 -3.55 17.41
N SER A 158 -6.07 -4.55 17.36
CA SER A 158 -5.85 -5.76 16.56
C SER A 158 -6.02 -5.47 15.06
N ALA A 159 -5.15 -6.11 14.25
CA ALA A 159 -5.22 -5.99 12.80
C ALA A 159 -6.24 -6.96 12.22
N HIS A 160 -7.12 -6.45 11.37
CA HIS A 160 -8.15 -7.20 10.68
C HIS A 160 -8.11 -6.97 9.17
N VAL A 161 -8.78 -7.84 8.43
CA VAL A 161 -8.87 -7.78 6.98
C VAL A 161 -10.33 -7.69 6.57
N LEU A 162 -10.66 -6.68 5.77
CA LEU A 162 -11.95 -6.57 5.10
C LEU A 162 -11.76 -7.04 3.64
N THR A 163 -12.53 -8.03 3.24
CA THR A 163 -12.49 -8.63 1.90
C THR A 163 -13.84 -9.25 1.57
N GLY A 164 -14.13 -9.50 0.28
CA GLY A 164 -15.40 -10.12 -0.14
C GLY A 164 -16.63 -9.31 0.27
N LEU A 165 -16.55 -7.99 0.26
CA LEU A 165 -17.63 -7.12 0.71
C LEU A 165 -18.81 -7.14 -0.28
N PRO A 166 -20.05 -6.99 0.21
CA PRO A 166 -21.26 -7.30 -0.57
C PRO A 166 -21.59 -6.28 -1.67
N ASP A 167 -21.14 -5.05 -1.53
CA ASP A 167 -21.49 -3.97 -2.44
C ASP A 167 -20.46 -2.82 -2.44
N GLY A 168 -20.60 -1.89 -3.38
CA GLY A 168 -19.71 -0.74 -3.51
C GLY A 168 -19.74 0.21 -2.31
N HIS A 169 -20.85 0.30 -1.57
CA HIS A 169 -20.93 1.13 -0.37
C HIS A 169 -20.08 0.54 0.77
N ALA A 170 -20.14 -0.78 0.96
CA ALA A 170 -19.29 -1.49 1.92
C ALA A 170 -17.80 -1.35 1.57
N TRP A 171 -17.44 -1.44 0.29
CA TRP A 171 -16.08 -1.18 -0.19
C TRP A 171 -15.62 0.24 0.10
N LYS A 172 -16.44 1.24 -0.23
CA LYS A 172 -16.13 2.66 0.06
C LYS A 172 -15.94 2.90 1.57
N SER A 173 -16.77 2.25 2.40
CA SER A 173 -16.64 2.31 3.86
C SER A 173 -15.35 1.66 4.37
N ALA A 174 -14.97 0.51 3.81
CA ALA A 174 -13.71 -0.16 4.12
C ALA A 174 -12.49 0.72 3.74
N MET A 175 -12.56 1.39 2.58
CA MET A 175 -11.51 2.30 2.13
C MET A 175 -11.40 3.54 3.03
N ARG A 176 -12.53 4.05 3.52
CA ARG A 176 -12.52 5.11 4.55
C ARG A 176 -11.87 4.61 5.83
N ALA A 177 -12.23 3.42 6.30
CA ALA A 177 -11.72 2.84 7.53
C ALA A 177 -10.20 2.62 7.50
N THR A 178 -9.68 2.04 6.39
CA THR A 178 -8.24 1.76 6.26
C THR A 178 -7.37 3.01 6.23
N ALA A 179 -7.94 4.20 5.97
CA ALA A 179 -7.23 5.47 5.92
C ALA A 179 -7.59 6.42 7.07
N ALA A 180 -8.48 6.02 7.98
CA ALA A 180 -8.94 6.85 9.10
C ALA A 180 -7.90 6.89 10.22
N ILE A 181 -6.82 7.66 10.04
CA ILE A 181 -5.85 7.91 11.11
C ILE A 181 -6.51 8.88 12.11
N PRO A 182 -6.75 8.46 13.36
CA PRO A 182 -7.37 9.31 14.37
C PRO A 182 -6.62 10.63 14.56
N LEU A 183 -7.36 11.72 14.75
CA LEU A 183 -6.89 13.10 14.87
C LEU A 183 -6.32 13.70 13.55
N LEU A 184 -5.92 12.89 12.60
CA LEU A 184 -5.31 13.34 11.35
C LEU A 184 -6.31 13.32 10.19
N ALA A 185 -6.98 12.17 9.98
CA ALA A 185 -7.85 11.93 8.83
C ALA A 185 -9.33 11.73 9.19
N GLY A 186 -9.67 11.78 10.47
CA GLY A 186 -11.04 11.70 10.96
C GLY A 186 -11.22 10.75 12.14
N PRO A 187 -12.45 10.57 12.60
CA PRO A 187 -12.79 9.64 13.66
C PRO A 187 -12.73 8.18 13.17
N PRO A 188 -12.72 7.20 14.08
CA PRO A 188 -12.94 5.80 13.71
C PRO A 188 -14.21 5.61 12.89
N VAL A 189 -14.19 4.65 11.98
CA VAL A 189 -15.30 4.34 11.06
C VAL A 189 -16.07 3.13 11.58
N ARG A 190 -17.37 3.30 11.81
CA ARG A 190 -18.26 2.21 12.24
C ARG A 190 -18.61 1.31 11.06
N ILE A 191 -18.24 0.01 11.15
CA ILE A 191 -18.67 -1.03 10.20
C ILE A 191 -19.11 -2.24 11.04
N GLY A 192 -20.37 -2.61 10.93
CA GLY A 192 -20.97 -3.62 11.80
C GLY A 192 -20.94 -3.19 13.26
N ASP A 193 -20.48 -4.06 14.14
CA ASP A 193 -20.41 -3.80 15.58
C ASP A 193 -19.08 -3.22 16.08
N ASP A 194 -18.14 -2.99 15.18
CA ASP A 194 -16.80 -2.52 15.51
C ASP A 194 -16.50 -1.11 14.92
N ASP A 195 -15.59 -0.40 15.60
CA ASP A 195 -15.01 0.85 15.15
C ASP A 195 -13.60 0.59 14.60
N TRP A 196 -13.34 1.07 13.38
CA TRP A 196 -12.12 0.80 12.64
C TRP A 196 -11.32 2.07 12.37
N ILE A 197 -10.01 1.94 12.45
CA ILE A 197 -9.03 2.97 12.11
C ILE A 197 -8.04 2.46 11.08
N ASP A 198 -7.14 3.33 10.64
CA ASP A 198 -6.13 3.04 9.61
C ASP A 198 -5.38 1.73 9.87
N GLY A 199 -5.35 0.88 8.86
CA GLY A 199 -4.71 -0.43 8.91
C GLY A 199 -3.22 -0.40 9.15
N SER A 200 -2.53 0.68 8.72
CA SER A 200 -1.09 0.83 8.92
C SER A 200 -0.68 1.04 10.38
N VAL A 201 -1.65 1.35 11.26
CA VAL A 201 -1.42 1.41 12.71
C VAL A 201 -1.04 0.03 13.24
N SER A 202 -1.68 -1.03 12.76
CA SER A 202 -1.41 -2.41 13.20
C SER A 202 -0.52 -3.19 12.24
N ASP A 203 -0.65 -2.99 10.92
CA ASP A 203 0.09 -3.74 9.90
C ASP A 203 0.34 -2.86 8.65
N PRO A 204 1.44 -2.12 8.60
CA PRO A 204 1.70 -1.18 7.50
C PRO A 204 2.05 -1.86 6.17
N LEU A 205 2.53 -3.11 6.19
CA LEU A 205 2.88 -3.90 5.02
C LEU A 205 2.54 -5.38 5.26
N PRO A 206 1.34 -5.84 4.89
CA PRO A 206 0.76 -7.10 5.32
C PRO A 206 1.34 -8.36 4.65
N VAL A 207 2.66 -8.43 4.45
CA VAL A 207 3.35 -9.57 3.81
C VAL A 207 3.15 -10.85 4.63
N ALA A 208 3.34 -10.79 5.96
CA ALA A 208 3.16 -11.96 6.81
C ALA A 208 1.72 -12.50 6.76
N ARG A 209 0.72 -11.65 6.50
CA ARG A 209 -0.67 -12.09 6.34
C ARG A 209 -0.91 -12.79 5.02
N ALA A 210 -0.38 -12.25 3.92
CA ALA A 210 -0.45 -12.91 2.62
C ALA A 210 0.21 -14.30 2.68
N LEU A 211 1.37 -14.43 3.31
CA LEU A 211 2.06 -15.71 3.51
C LEU A 211 1.22 -16.69 4.34
N ARG A 212 0.67 -16.25 5.48
CA ARG A 212 -0.24 -17.09 6.30
C ARG A 212 -1.54 -17.43 5.57
N GLY A 213 -1.96 -16.60 4.61
CA GLY A 213 -3.08 -16.85 3.70
C GLY A 213 -2.78 -17.89 2.61
N GLY A 214 -1.54 -18.39 2.53
CA GLY A 214 -1.12 -19.43 1.58
C GLY A 214 -0.44 -18.89 0.33
N ALA A 215 -0.04 -17.59 0.29
CA ALA A 215 0.76 -17.07 -0.80
C ALA A 215 2.11 -17.81 -0.87
N THR A 216 2.43 -18.37 -2.04
CA THR A 216 3.70 -19.03 -2.32
C THR A 216 4.72 -18.04 -2.89
N HIS A 217 4.23 -16.97 -3.49
CA HIS A 217 5.03 -15.88 -4.05
C HIS A 217 4.41 -14.56 -3.64
N VAL A 218 5.25 -13.59 -3.24
CA VAL A 218 4.81 -12.25 -2.85
C VAL A 218 5.66 -11.20 -3.55
N LEU A 219 5.00 -10.27 -4.23
CA LEU A 219 5.58 -9.01 -4.65
C LEU A 219 5.15 -7.93 -3.66
N ALA A 220 6.11 -7.35 -2.92
CA ALA A 220 5.86 -6.27 -1.97
C ALA A 220 6.29 -4.92 -2.55
N LEU A 221 5.37 -3.95 -2.63
CA LEU A 221 5.65 -2.58 -3.06
C LEU A 221 5.79 -1.68 -1.84
N MET A 222 6.96 -1.10 -1.66
CA MET A 222 7.28 -0.21 -0.56
C MET A 222 7.14 1.25 -0.96
N THR A 223 6.78 2.07 0.02
CA THR A 223 6.62 3.53 -0.14
C THR A 223 7.77 4.32 0.50
N ARG A 224 8.83 3.62 0.91
CA ARG A 224 10.08 4.19 1.44
C ARG A 224 11.26 3.47 0.83
N THR A 225 12.40 4.16 0.73
CA THR A 225 13.66 3.51 0.41
C THR A 225 14.07 2.59 1.57
N VAL A 226 14.92 1.60 1.29
CA VAL A 226 15.48 0.73 2.34
C VAL A 226 16.27 1.56 3.35
N ASP A 227 17.04 2.55 2.90
CA ASP A 227 17.82 3.43 3.78
C ASP A 227 16.95 4.25 4.73
N GLU A 228 15.79 4.74 4.27
CA GLU A 228 14.81 5.45 5.11
C GLU A 228 14.23 4.56 6.21
N LEU A 229 14.10 3.27 5.96
CA LEU A 229 13.61 2.30 6.94
C LEU A 229 14.68 1.97 7.99
N VAL A 230 15.90 1.75 7.55
CA VAL A 230 17.04 1.47 8.43
C VAL A 230 17.40 2.69 9.27
N ALA A 231 17.29 3.90 8.71
CA ALA A 231 17.63 5.15 9.41
C ALA A 231 16.59 5.59 10.46
N THR A 232 15.43 4.90 10.58
CA THR A 232 14.43 5.25 11.59
C THR A 232 14.90 4.78 12.97
N PRO A 233 15.29 5.69 13.90
CA PRO A 233 15.84 5.30 15.19
C PRO A 233 14.79 4.55 16.02
N ALA A 234 15.20 3.45 16.63
CA ALA A 234 14.36 2.70 17.58
C ALA A 234 13.94 3.54 18.81
N ASP A 235 14.73 4.57 19.14
CA ASP A 235 14.59 5.41 20.34
C ASP A 235 13.99 6.80 20.08
N ALA A 236 13.41 7.06 18.91
CA ALA A 236 12.79 8.35 18.62
C ALA A 236 11.68 8.65 19.64
N ARG A 237 11.86 9.74 20.44
CA ARG A 237 10.82 10.17 21.39
C ARG A 237 9.50 10.42 20.65
N ALA A 238 8.44 9.83 21.18
CA ALA A 238 7.09 10.00 20.68
C ALA A 238 6.76 11.48 20.51
N PRO A 239 6.42 11.99 19.29
CA PRO A 239 5.93 13.34 19.14
C PRO A 239 4.67 13.55 20.00
N LEU A 240 4.42 14.81 20.40
CA LEU A 240 3.30 15.14 21.29
C LEU A 240 1.94 14.65 20.73
N TRP A 241 1.77 14.64 19.41
CA TRP A 241 0.54 14.13 18.78
C TRP A 241 0.31 12.64 19.03
N ALA A 242 1.38 11.84 19.07
CA ALA A 242 1.26 10.41 19.33
C ALA A 242 0.74 10.13 20.74
N ARG A 243 1.14 10.96 21.74
CA ARG A 243 0.59 10.87 23.10
C ARG A 243 -0.91 11.18 23.15
N SER A 244 -1.40 12.01 22.21
CA SER A 244 -2.84 12.29 22.10
C SER A 244 -3.63 11.10 21.55
N LEU A 245 -2.99 10.22 20.76
CA LEU A 245 -3.62 9.00 20.27
C LEU A 245 -3.95 8.02 21.41
N ASP A 246 -3.16 8.00 22.48
CA ASP A 246 -3.43 7.15 23.66
C ASP A 246 -4.73 7.50 24.40
N ARG A 247 -5.31 8.69 24.14
CA ARG A 247 -6.64 9.06 24.65
C ARG A 247 -7.77 8.38 23.86
N LEU A 248 -7.51 7.95 22.63
CA LEU A 248 -8.49 7.21 21.80
C LEU A 248 -8.45 5.72 22.10
N ALA A 249 -7.24 5.17 22.20
CA ALA A 249 -7.03 3.80 22.65
C ALA A 249 -5.64 3.69 23.31
N PRO A 250 -5.54 3.09 24.51
CA PRO A 250 -4.27 2.93 25.20
C PRO A 250 -3.22 2.22 24.35
N GLY A 251 -2.02 2.81 24.23
CA GLY A 251 -0.92 2.26 23.44
C GLY A 251 -0.94 2.59 21.95
N LEU A 252 -1.99 3.26 21.44
CA LEU A 252 -2.08 3.64 20.02
C LEU A 252 -0.93 4.57 19.58
N GLY A 253 -0.54 5.52 20.43
CA GLY A 253 0.60 6.39 20.18
C GLY A 253 1.92 5.64 20.09
N ARG A 254 2.08 4.62 20.92
CA ARG A 254 3.26 3.74 20.90
C ARG A 254 3.26 2.86 19.66
N MET A 255 2.12 2.30 19.26
CA MET A 255 1.99 1.50 18.04
C MET A 255 2.28 2.31 16.77
N ALA A 256 1.82 3.56 16.71
CA ALA A 256 2.09 4.45 15.58
C ALA A 256 3.57 4.80 15.39
N GLN A 257 4.41 4.52 16.38
CA GLN A 257 5.85 4.82 16.40
C GLN A 257 6.73 3.60 16.62
N ASP A 258 6.13 2.42 16.75
CA ASP A 258 6.89 1.21 17.08
C ASP A 258 7.87 0.87 15.94
N ALA A 259 9.15 1.20 16.17
CA ALA A 259 10.25 0.87 15.26
C ALA A 259 10.45 -0.66 15.15
N SER A 260 10.00 -1.44 16.15
CA SER A 260 10.11 -2.90 16.13
C SER A 260 9.31 -3.50 14.97
N ARG A 261 8.16 -2.93 14.62
CA ARG A 261 7.34 -3.39 13.49
C ARG A 261 8.00 -3.17 12.14
N HIS A 262 8.72 -2.05 12.01
CA HIS A 262 9.54 -1.83 10.82
C HIS A 262 10.72 -2.83 10.81
N GLY A 263 11.29 -3.13 11.96
CA GLY A 263 12.34 -4.15 12.11
C GLY A 263 11.85 -5.55 11.76
N GLU A 264 10.68 -5.97 12.23
CA GLU A 264 10.07 -7.26 11.88
C GLU A 264 9.76 -7.33 10.38
N CYS A 265 9.20 -6.26 9.82
CA CYS A 265 8.94 -6.18 8.39
C CYS A 265 10.25 -6.27 7.58
N LEU A 266 11.27 -5.52 7.96
CA LEU A 266 12.58 -5.58 7.30
C LEU A 266 13.22 -6.97 7.42
N SER A 267 13.17 -7.61 8.58
CA SER A 267 13.66 -8.96 8.78
C SER A 267 12.94 -9.95 7.86
N LEU A 268 11.62 -9.90 7.82
CA LEU A 268 10.82 -10.73 6.90
C LEU A 268 11.20 -10.48 5.43
N LEU A 269 11.47 -9.23 5.05
CA LEU A 269 11.79 -8.85 3.67
C LEU A 269 13.24 -9.23 3.27
N THR A 270 14.18 -9.21 4.19
CA THR A 270 15.60 -9.37 3.90
C THR A 270 16.17 -10.75 4.25
N ASP A 271 15.59 -11.43 5.24
CA ASP A 271 16.04 -12.75 5.68
C ASP A 271 15.26 -13.87 4.98
N ALA A 272 15.91 -14.53 4.03
CA ALA A 272 15.34 -15.67 3.31
C ALA A 272 15.01 -16.88 4.22
N ALA A 273 15.67 -16.97 5.37
CA ALA A 273 15.45 -18.03 6.36
C ALA A 273 14.39 -17.66 7.42
N HIS A 274 13.74 -16.50 7.29
CA HIS A 274 12.73 -16.05 8.24
C HIS A 274 11.60 -17.10 8.38
N PRO A 275 11.24 -17.51 9.61
CA PRO A 275 10.26 -18.59 9.84
C PRO A 275 8.90 -18.36 9.14
N ASP A 276 8.43 -17.13 9.09
CA ASP A 276 7.14 -16.80 8.47
C ASP A 276 7.14 -16.91 6.95
N ARG A 277 8.29 -17.07 6.29
CA ARG A 277 8.35 -17.32 4.84
C ARG A 277 7.93 -18.73 4.48
N ALA A 278 8.17 -19.73 5.35
CA ALA A 278 7.81 -21.13 5.13
C ALA A 278 8.17 -21.67 3.72
N GLY A 279 9.27 -21.18 3.15
CA GLY A 279 9.73 -21.54 1.80
C GLY A 279 9.10 -20.73 0.67
N ALA A 280 8.28 -19.72 0.95
CA ALA A 280 7.72 -18.84 -0.06
C ALA A 280 8.77 -17.90 -0.65
N HIS A 281 8.59 -17.55 -1.93
CA HIS A 281 9.42 -16.59 -2.65
C HIS A 281 8.92 -15.17 -2.43
N LEU A 282 9.80 -14.28 -2.01
CA LEU A 282 9.48 -12.89 -1.69
C LEU A 282 10.39 -11.94 -2.46
N LEU A 283 9.79 -11.03 -3.23
CA LEU A 283 10.47 -9.90 -3.87
C LEU A 283 9.88 -8.60 -3.36
N THR A 284 10.76 -7.68 -2.98
CA THR A 284 10.41 -6.33 -2.56
C THR A 284 10.89 -5.33 -3.60
N LEU A 285 10.01 -4.46 -4.04
CA LEU A 285 10.35 -3.27 -4.80
C LEU A 285 10.24 -2.04 -3.89
N ALA A 286 11.36 -1.40 -3.63
CA ALA A 286 11.47 -0.18 -2.86
C ALA A 286 11.96 0.95 -3.78
N PRO A 287 11.54 2.21 -3.60
CA PRO A 287 12.10 3.32 -4.35
C PRO A 287 13.63 3.28 -4.29
N HIS A 288 14.28 3.29 -5.44
CA HIS A 288 15.74 3.23 -5.53
C HIS A 288 16.42 4.53 -5.04
N THR A 289 15.65 5.63 -4.98
CA THR A 289 16.06 6.93 -4.43
C THR A 289 14.86 7.65 -3.82
N SER A 290 15.13 8.66 -2.98
CA SER A 290 14.08 9.44 -2.31
C SER A 290 13.82 10.76 -3.01
N ALA A 291 12.53 11.05 -3.31
CA ALA A 291 12.06 12.37 -3.72
C ALA A 291 11.80 13.32 -2.53
N GLY A 292 12.11 12.90 -1.30
CA GLY A 292 11.84 13.67 -0.08
C GLY A 292 10.34 13.78 0.26
N VAL A 293 9.50 12.88 -0.26
CA VAL A 293 8.07 12.85 0.04
C VAL A 293 7.83 12.23 1.41
N ARG A 294 7.05 12.92 2.24
CA ARG A 294 6.55 12.46 3.55
C ARG A 294 5.05 12.21 3.47
N GLY A 295 4.46 11.60 4.51
CA GLY A 295 3.04 11.24 4.54
C GLY A 295 2.06 12.41 4.34
N LEU A 296 2.48 13.65 4.58
CA LEU A 296 1.66 14.88 4.45
C LEU A 296 2.27 15.89 3.47
N THR A 297 3.14 15.48 2.57
CA THR A 297 3.72 16.36 1.55
C THR A 297 2.65 16.84 0.58
N THR A 298 2.58 18.17 0.37
CA THR A 298 1.66 18.81 -0.57
C THR A 298 2.39 19.52 -1.72
N ASP A 299 3.66 19.25 -1.92
CA ASP A 299 4.45 19.74 -3.06
C ASP A 299 4.20 18.81 -4.27
N PRO A 300 3.46 19.28 -5.29
CA PRO A 300 3.09 18.42 -6.42
C PRO A 300 4.32 17.95 -7.22
N GLY A 301 5.36 18.77 -7.31
CA GLY A 301 6.59 18.42 -8.02
C GLY A 301 7.34 17.25 -7.37
N ARG A 302 7.47 17.25 -6.03
CA ARG A 302 8.05 16.12 -5.30
C ARG A 302 7.19 14.87 -5.39
N VAL A 303 5.88 15.04 -5.31
CA VAL A 303 4.94 13.92 -5.39
C VAL A 303 4.97 13.28 -6.79
N ALA A 304 5.02 14.09 -7.86
CA ALA A 304 5.19 13.61 -9.22
C ALA A 304 6.55 12.90 -9.42
N ALA A 305 7.63 13.43 -8.84
CA ALA A 305 8.93 12.77 -8.85
C ALA A 305 8.90 11.41 -8.15
N ALA A 306 8.18 11.30 -7.03
CA ALA A 306 8.00 10.02 -6.33
C ALA A 306 7.29 8.97 -7.21
N SER A 307 6.23 9.37 -7.91
CA SER A 307 5.53 8.49 -8.84
C SER A 307 6.45 8.01 -9.97
N ARG A 308 7.22 8.93 -10.58
CA ARG A 308 8.20 8.56 -11.61
C ARG A 308 9.26 7.58 -11.09
N ILE A 309 9.83 7.83 -9.90
CA ILE A 309 10.81 6.92 -9.28
C ILE A 309 10.20 5.54 -9.05
N GLY A 310 8.93 5.48 -8.62
CA GLY A 310 8.21 4.21 -8.48
C GLY A 310 8.10 3.46 -9.80
N HIS A 311 7.74 4.14 -10.87
CA HIS A 311 7.66 3.58 -12.23
C HIS A 311 9.03 3.04 -12.68
N GLU A 312 10.07 3.87 -12.60
CA GLU A 312 11.45 3.51 -12.95
C GLU A 312 11.98 2.31 -12.14
N THR A 313 11.56 2.17 -10.87
CA THR A 313 11.95 1.02 -10.04
C THR A 313 11.40 -0.31 -10.60
N VAL A 314 10.18 -0.32 -11.09
CA VAL A 314 9.58 -1.51 -11.73
C VAL A 314 10.22 -1.77 -13.08
N ASP A 315 10.39 -0.75 -13.93
CA ASP A 315 11.05 -0.89 -15.24
C ASP A 315 12.44 -1.48 -15.08
N GLY A 316 13.22 -0.97 -14.13
CA GLY A 316 14.53 -1.51 -13.81
C GLY A 316 14.48 -2.98 -13.36
N ALA A 317 13.51 -3.35 -12.51
CA ALA A 317 13.34 -4.73 -12.06
C ALA A 317 12.96 -5.69 -13.20
N LEU A 318 12.18 -5.21 -14.18
CA LEU A 318 11.76 -5.97 -15.35
C LEU A 318 12.81 -5.94 -16.50
N GLY A 319 13.90 -5.19 -16.34
CA GLY A 319 14.90 -5.02 -17.40
C GLY A 319 14.40 -4.23 -18.61
N LEU A 320 13.38 -3.39 -18.42
CA LEU A 320 12.82 -2.52 -19.45
C LEU A 320 13.65 -1.23 -19.59
N PRO A 321 13.75 -0.66 -20.79
CA PRO A 321 14.43 0.63 -20.97
C PRO A 321 13.66 1.71 -20.18
N ALA A 322 14.40 2.65 -19.58
CA ALA A 322 13.79 3.80 -18.93
C ALA A 322 12.87 4.54 -19.92
N ALA A 323 11.66 4.88 -19.49
CA ALA A 323 10.75 5.69 -20.31
C ALA A 323 11.41 7.03 -20.65
N ALA A 324 11.44 7.42 -21.92
CA ALA A 324 12.09 8.62 -22.44
C ALA A 324 11.34 9.90 -22.01
#